data_81d3b5bbcfc3f1c0a1919e03b48710e9
#
_entry.id   81d3b5bbcfc3f1c0a1919e03b48710e9
#
_cell.length_a   1.000
_cell.length_b   1.000
_cell.length_c   1.000
_cell.angle_alpha   90.00
_cell.angle_beta   90.00
_cell.angle_gamma   90.00
#
_symmetry.space_group_name_H-M   'P 1'
#
loop_
_entity.id
_entity.type
_entity.pdbx_description
1 polymer ?
#
loop_
_entity_poly.entity_id
_entity_poly.type
_entity_poly.pdbx_seq_one_letter_code
_entity_poly.pdbx_strand_id
1 'polypeptide(L)' 'RQSERGIVDMDTLKATNESLISTLDEVMAIQREGREKRQAAEAELRNMEQELKGKLLQLHG' A
#
# COMPACT_ATOMS: atom_id res chain seq x y z
N ARG A 1 -11.91 28.40 31.53
CA ARG A 1 -12.38 29.48 30.69
C ARG A 1 -12.55 29.05 29.27
N GLN A 2 -13.51 29.63 28.61
CA GLN A 2 -13.78 29.29 27.23
C GLN A 2 -12.61 29.61 26.30
N SER A 3 -11.97 30.72 26.52
CA SER A 3 -10.82 31.14 25.70
C SER A 3 -9.68 30.11 25.79
N GLU A 4 -9.46 29.60 26.99
CA GLU A 4 -8.41 28.62 27.19
C GLU A 4 -8.76 27.27 26.56
N ARG A 5 -10.03 26.93 26.57
CA ARG A 5 -10.50 25.69 25.96
C ARG A 5 -10.57 25.80 24.44
N GLY A 6 -10.89 27.02 23.97
CA GLY A 6 -11.05 27.26 22.55
C GLY A 6 -9.77 27.57 21.82
N ILE A 7 -8.71 27.89 22.55
CA ILE A 7 -7.43 28.20 21.94
C ILE A 7 -6.68 26.90 21.71
N VAL A 8 -6.54 26.54 20.49
CA VAL A 8 -5.68 25.44 20.09
C VAL A 8 -4.30 26.05 19.84
N ASP A 9 -3.31 25.55 20.54
CA ASP A 9 -1.94 25.98 20.32
C ASP A 9 -1.54 25.68 18.88
N MET A 10 -1.19 26.73 18.15
CA MET A 10 -0.85 26.59 16.73
C MET A 10 0.35 25.70 16.53
N ASP A 11 1.31 25.77 17.43
CA ASP A 11 2.48 24.91 17.34
C ASP A 11 2.13 23.45 17.53
N THR A 12 1.25 23.16 18.49
CA THR A 12 0.77 21.80 18.74
C THR A 12 -0.04 21.30 17.55
N LEU A 13 -0.89 22.15 16.99
CA LEU A 13 -1.70 21.80 15.85
C LEU A 13 -0.83 21.50 14.63
N LYS A 14 0.16 22.32 14.41
CA LYS A 14 1.12 22.15 13.31
C LYS A 14 1.88 20.83 13.47
N ALA A 15 2.38 20.57 14.67
CA ALA A 15 3.10 19.34 14.95
C ALA A 15 2.21 18.11 14.73
N THR A 16 0.95 18.18 15.16
CA THR A 16 -0.01 17.11 14.96
C THR A 16 -0.27 16.87 13.48
N ASN A 17 -0.45 17.94 12.71
CA ASN A 17 -0.65 17.84 11.27
C ASN A 17 0.55 17.21 10.58
N GLU A 18 1.74 17.61 10.95
CA GLU A 18 2.96 17.06 10.37
C GLU A 18 3.08 15.55 10.69
N SER A 19 2.74 15.19 11.92
CA SER A 19 2.73 13.79 12.34
C SER A 19 1.71 12.97 11.56
N LEU A 20 0.51 13.52 11.34
CA LEU A 20 -0.53 12.85 10.57
C LEU A 20 -0.12 12.67 9.12
N ILE A 21 0.47 13.69 8.53
CA ILE A 21 0.94 13.62 7.15
C ILE A 21 2.02 12.55 7.02
N SER A 22 2.95 12.51 7.95
CA SER A 22 4.01 11.51 7.97
C SER A 22 3.44 10.10 8.07
N THR A 23 2.45 9.91 8.95
CA THR A 23 1.78 8.62 9.11
C THR A 23 1.05 8.21 7.83
N LEU A 24 0.37 9.16 7.19
CA LEU A 24 -0.31 8.89 5.92
C LEU A 24 0.67 8.49 4.83
N ASP A 25 1.81 9.16 4.75
CA ASP A 25 2.85 8.82 3.78
C ASP A 25 3.36 7.40 4.00
N GLU A 26 3.56 7.03 5.26
CA GLU A 26 4.00 5.67 5.59
C GLU A 26 2.95 4.62 5.18
N VAL A 27 1.69 4.88 5.49
CA VAL A 27 0.60 3.98 5.12
C VAL A 27 0.51 3.83 3.61
N MET A 28 0.62 4.94 2.89
CA MET A 28 0.57 4.92 1.43
C MET A 28 1.74 4.15 0.84
N ALA A 29 2.92 4.28 1.43
CA ALA A 29 4.10 3.52 0.99
C ALA A 29 3.90 2.02 1.20
N ILE A 30 3.38 1.63 2.35
CA ILE A 30 3.10 0.23 2.67
C ILE A 30 2.06 -0.34 1.70
N GLN A 31 1.01 0.41 1.40
CA GLN A 31 -0.02 0.00 0.45
C GLN A 31 0.55 -0.18 -0.95
N ARG A 32 1.43 0.72 -1.37
CA ARG A 32 2.07 0.64 -2.67
C ARG A 32 2.94 -0.61 -2.77
N GLU A 33 3.76 -0.85 -1.76
CA GLU A 33 4.60 -2.05 -1.72
C GLU A 33 3.78 -3.33 -1.75
N GLY A 34 2.70 -3.34 -0.99
CA GLY A 34 1.79 -4.49 -0.97
C GLY A 34 1.16 -4.75 -2.32
N ARG A 35 0.78 -3.68 -3.03
CA ARG A 35 0.22 -3.79 -4.38
C ARG A 35 1.25 -4.32 -5.37
N GLU A 36 2.46 -3.81 -5.31
CA GLU A 36 3.54 -4.23 -6.19
C GLU A 36 3.87 -5.70 -6.00
N LYS A 37 3.95 -6.14 -4.75
CA LYS A 37 4.20 -7.55 -4.44
C LYS A 37 3.08 -8.45 -4.94
N ARG A 38 1.84 -8.00 -4.80
CA ARG A 38 0.67 -8.74 -5.26
C ARG A 38 0.67 -8.86 -6.77
N GLN A 39 0.96 -7.77 -7.47
CA GLN A 39 1.03 -7.77 -8.92
C GLN A 39 2.13 -8.68 -9.44
N ALA A 40 3.28 -8.67 -8.77
CA ALA A 40 4.38 -9.56 -9.14
C ALA A 40 4.00 -11.02 -8.94
N ALA A 41 3.34 -11.34 -7.83
CA ALA A 41 2.87 -12.70 -7.55
C ALA A 41 1.83 -13.15 -8.57
N GLU A 42 0.91 -12.27 -8.94
CA GLU A 42 -0.11 -12.57 -9.95
C GLU A 42 0.51 -12.82 -11.32
N ALA A 43 1.52 -12.02 -11.68
CA ALA A 43 2.22 -12.21 -12.94
C ALA A 43 2.94 -13.54 -12.97
N GLU A 44 3.59 -13.91 -11.88
CA GLU A 44 4.28 -15.19 -11.77
C GLU A 44 3.30 -16.35 -11.87
N LEU A 45 2.16 -16.22 -11.20
CA LEU A 45 1.11 -17.25 -11.27
C LEU A 45 0.63 -17.45 -12.71
N ARG A 46 0.41 -16.36 -13.43
CA ARG A 46 0.02 -16.43 -14.85
C ARG A 46 1.08 -17.14 -15.70
N ASN A 47 2.34 -16.85 -15.43
CA ASN A 47 3.43 -17.52 -16.15
C ASN A 47 3.45 -19.02 -15.87
N MET A 48 3.24 -19.40 -14.62
CA MET A 48 3.18 -20.81 -14.25
C MET A 48 1.99 -21.52 -14.92
N GLU A 49 0.85 -20.86 -14.98
CA GLU A 49 -0.33 -21.39 -15.66
C GLU A 49 -0.06 -21.57 -17.16
N GLN A 50 0.62 -20.64 -17.78
CA GLN A 50 0.97 -20.72 -19.20
C GLN A 50 1.93 -21.88 -19.46
N GLU A 51 2.92 -22.05 -18.59
CA GLU A 51 3.87 -23.17 -18.72
C GLU A 51 3.16 -24.52 -18.58
N LEU A 52 2.29 -24.62 -17.58
CA LEU A 52 1.53 -25.84 -17.36
C LEU A 52 0.65 -26.15 -18.56
N LYS A 53 -0.03 -25.14 -19.08
CA LYS A 53 -0.88 -25.28 -20.26
C LYS A 53 -0.08 -25.76 -21.47
N GLY A 54 1.11 -25.19 -21.67
CA GLY A 54 1.99 -25.62 -22.73
C GLY A 54 2.41 -27.08 -22.62
N LYS A 55 2.75 -27.50 -21.40
CA LYS A 55 3.13 -28.89 -21.15
C LYS A 55 1.97 -29.85 -21.38
N LEU A 56 0.76 -29.47 -20.97
CA LEU A 56 -0.42 -30.27 -21.22
C LEU A 56 -0.70 -30.44 -22.70
N LEU A 57 -0.52 -29.36 -23.49
CA LEU A 57 -0.69 -29.42 -24.93
C LEU A 57 0.34 -30.30 -25.57
N GLN A 58 1.57 -30.33 -25.10
CA GLN A 58 2.61 -31.21 -25.59
C GLN A 58 2.29 -32.65 -25.33
N LEU A 59 1.70 -32.97 -24.18
CA LEU A 59 1.31 -34.31 -23.84
C LEU A 59 0.19 -34.85 -24.76
N HIS A 60 -0.69 -33.96 -25.17
CA HIS A 60 -1.79 -34.34 -26.06
C HIS A 60 -1.40 -34.27 -27.54
N GLY A 61 -0.35 -33.58 -27.82
CA GLY A 61 0.14 -33.43 -29.17
C GLY A 61 1.06 -34.54 -29.52
#